data_419df84ad434c67c4fb755748bf94599
#
_entry.id   419df84ad434c67c4fb755748bf94599
#
_cell.length_a   1.000
_cell.length_b   1.000
_cell.length_c   1.000
_cell.angle_alpha   90.00
_cell.angle_beta   90.00
_cell.angle_gamma   90.00
#
_symmetry.space_group_name_H-M   'P 1'
#
loop_
_entity.id
_entity.type
_entity.pdbx_description
1 polymer ?
#
loop_
_entity_poly.entity_id
_entity_poly.type
_entity_poly.pdbx_seq_one_letter_code
_entity_poly.pdbx_strand_id
1 'polypeptide(L)'
;MTYDFTSRPAPEVTRFFEEKAFKPSFHWRDVLPEEHSFAFTVAKAVKAEVLTELRDAVAKAIRTGQTLEAFKTDLEPTLKSLGWWGKQNLIDPKTGELIAAQLGSPRRLKTIYWANTRTARAAGHWERAQRTKRVLPYFIYRIGPSENRRLHHVAREGTIRPVDDPIWDDWFPPNGWGCKCWLRQISQEETDTRGGVSEPPDIPLVEVLNKRTGKTELIPQGIDPGWNTNPGKARAKNLIPHFNANLEDAGSASPAIAKAVLQEFWQSRAPEAYARMNERVHLPVAYAPDLANRLKAPSALVVVSNDTLAAKIGKHAAIDTAGFGQVQQMLETGTAIDRRTDNKGINFWMDQGGYLRRVVVRQSAEGYLYIGTLFVSSANLLKSHLAKYGEWGGE
;
A
#
# COMPACT_ATOMS: atom_id res chain seq x y z
N MET A 1 38.07 7.01 4.90
CA MET A 1 36.67 6.52 4.93
C MET A 1 36.59 5.42 5.94
N THR A 2 35.84 5.61 7.01
CA THR A 2 35.61 4.56 8.02
C THR A 2 34.40 3.74 7.54
N TYR A 3 34.62 2.50 7.17
CA TYR A 3 33.52 1.61 6.81
C TYR A 3 32.84 1.15 8.10
N ASP A 4 31.56 1.53 8.28
CA ASP A 4 30.71 1.04 9.38
C ASP A 4 30.13 -0.32 8.96
N PHE A 5 30.68 -1.39 9.50
CA PHE A 5 30.19 -2.76 9.29
C PHE A 5 29.06 -3.15 10.27
N THR A 6 28.45 -2.19 10.95
CA THR A 6 27.28 -2.47 11.79
C THR A 6 26.15 -2.99 10.93
N SER A 7 25.57 -4.13 11.34
CA SER A 7 24.46 -4.80 10.66
C SER A 7 23.14 -4.05 10.86
N ARG A 8 23.07 -2.81 10.38
CA ARG A 8 21.81 -2.06 10.35
C ARG A 8 20.86 -2.68 9.34
N PRO A 9 19.58 -2.80 9.64
CA PRO A 9 18.61 -3.25 8.64
C PRO A 9 18.60 -2.27 7.47
N ALA A 10 18.30 -2.80 6.28
CA ALA A 10 18.16 -1.96 5.10
C ALA A 10 17.08 -0.87 5.33
N PRO A 11 17.29 0.37 4.86
CA PRO A 11 16.39 1.51 5.14
C PRO A 11 14.92 1.23 4.79
N GLU A 12 14.65 0.47 3.74
CA GLU A 12 13.32 0.09 3.32
C GLU A 12 12.60 -0.81 4.35
N VAL A 13 13.33 -1.61 5.13
CA VAL A 13 12.76 -2.46 6.19
C VAL A 13 12.26 -1.59 7.35
N THR A 14 13.08 -0.63 7.77
CA THR A 14 12.74 0.32 8.84
C THR A 14 11.58 1.21 8.41
N ARG A 15 11.67 1.80 7.22
CA ARG A 15 10.62 2.65 6.65
C ARG A 15 9.28 1.93 6.54
N PHE A 16 9.25 0.69 6.04
CA PHE A 16 8.02 -0.09 5.96
C PHE A 16 7.29 -0.19 7.29
N PHE A 17 8.03 -0.36 8.38
CA PHE A 17 7.41 -0.51 9.70
C PHE A 17 7.03 0.85 10.32
N GLU A 18 7.92 1.84 10.26
CA GLU A 18 7.73 3.16 10.89
C GLU A 18 6.57 3.96 10.28
N GLU A 19 6.27 3.74 9.00
CA GLU A 19 5.15 4.38 8.31
C GLU A 19 3.78 3.71 8.57
N LYS A 20 3.70 2.64 9.38
CA LYS A 20 2.42 2.03 9.76
C LYS A 20 1.64 2.95 10.71
N ALA A 21 0.38 3.23 10.34
CA ALA A 21 -0.57 3.90 11.21
C ALA A 21 -1.07 2.98 12.33
N PHE A 22 -1.55 3.57 13.42
CA PHE A 22 -2.19 2.80 14.50
C PHE A 22 -3.58 2.33 14.09
N LYS A 23 -3.88 1.05 14.33
CA LYS A 23 -5.22 0.49 14.16
C LYS A 23 -5.58 -0.39 15.38
N PRO A 24 -6.23 0.14 16.42
CA PRO A 24 -6.70 -0.67 17.53
C PRO A 24 -7.62 -1.80 17.05
N SER A 25 -7.41 -3.00 17.55
CA SER A 25 -8.27 -4.15 17.22
C SER A 25 -8.48 -5.04 18.44
N PHE A 26 -9.64 -5.67 18.51
CA PHE A 26 -9.92 -6.64 19.56
C PHE A 26 -9.47 -8.06 19.16
N HIS A 27 -9.59 -8.38 17.88
CA HIS A 27 -9.15 -9.65 17.32
C HIS A 27 -8.28 -9.41 16.08
N TRP A 28 -7.27 -10.25 15.84
CA TRP A 28 -6.35 -10.07 14.70
C TRP A 28 -7.06 -10.15 13.32
N ARG A 29 -8.19 -10.86 13.24
CA ARG A 29 -9.05 -10.93 12.05
C ARG A 29 -10.00 -9.74 11.89
N ASP A 30 -9.98 -8.76 12.79
CA ASP A 30 -10.71 -7.50 12.62
C ASP A 30 -10.03 -6.58 11.59
N VAL A 31 -8.80 -6.93 11.20
CA VAL A 31 -7.97 -6.21 10.23
C VAL A 31 -7.70 -7.14 9.05
N LEU A 32 -7.95 -6.68 7.84
CA LEU A 32 -7.71 -7.47 6.63
C LEU A 32 -6.21 -7.77 6.45
N PRO A 33 -5.84 -8.90 5.79
CA PRO A 33 -4.44 -9.25 5.56
C PRO A 33 -3.64 -8.13 4.91
N GLU A 34 -4.20 -7.47 3.90
CA GLU A 34 -3.57 -6.38 3.16
C GLU A 34 -3.39 -5.12 4.03
N GLU A 35 -4.31 -4.85 4.95
CA GLU A 35 -4.23 -3.71 5.86
C GLU A 35 -3.05 -3.81 6.83
N HIS A 36 -2.60 -5.02 7.16
CA HIS A 36 -1.39 -5.22 7.96
C HIS A 36 -0.12 -4.67 7.27
N SER A 37 -0.16 -4.37 5.98
CA SER A 37 0.96 -3.76 5.27
C SER A 37 1.15 -2.28 5.63
N PHE A 38 0.11 -1.57 6.07
CA PHE A 38 0.15 -0.14 6.43
C PHE A 38 -0.44 0.18 7.81
N ALA A 39 -1.03 -0.80 8.50
CA ALA A 39 -1.55 -0.64 9.85
C ALA A 39 -0.76 -1.48 10.86
N PHE A 40 -0.42 -0.86 12.00
CA PHE A 40 0.08 -1.58 13.17
C PHE A 40 -1.07 -1.90 14.10
N THR A 41 -1.24 -3.17 14.37
CA THR A 41 -2.29 -3.67 15.27
C THR A 41 -1.77 -4.80 16.12
N VAL A 42 -2.24 -4.87 17.36
CA VAL A 42 -2.07 -6.01 18.25
C VAL A 42 -3.42 -6.33 18.87
N ALA A 43 -3.93 -7.52 18.63
CA ALA A 43 -5.24 -7.92 19.13
C ALA A 43 -5.37 -7.65 20.65
N LYS A 44 -6.47 -7.06 21.10
CA LYS A 44 -6.75 -6.67 22.49
C LYS A 44 -5.85 -5.54 23.06
N ALA A 45 -5.02 -4.91 22.24
CA ALA A 45 -4.32 -3.67 22.59
C ALA A 45 -5.16 -2.49 22.12
N VAL A 46 -6.31 -2.29 22.75
CA VAL A 46 -7.29 -1.24 22.37
C VAL A 46 -6.95 0.13 22.97
N LYS A 47 -6.16 0.17 24.04
CA LYS A 47 -5.68 1.42 24.63
C LYS A 47 -4.53 1.97 23.81
N ALA A 48 -4.59 3.26 23.48
CA ALA A 48 -3.57 3.93 22.66
C ALA A 48 -2.16 3.80 23.24
N GLU A 49 -2.00 3.97 24.55
CA GLU A 49 -0.72 3.90 25.24
C GLU A 49 -0.07 2.51 25.07
N VAL A 50 -0.85 1.43 25.25
CA VAL A 50 -0.35 0.05 25.08
C VAL A 50 0.07 -0.20 23.62
N LEU A 51 -0.72 0.27 22.67
CA LEU A 51 -0.42 0.07 21.25
C LEU A 51 0.81 0.86 20.82
N THR A 52 0.99 2.07 21.38
CA THR A 52 2.17 2.93 21.15
C THR A 52 3.43 2.25 21.69
N GLU A 53 3.43 1.80 22.94
CA GLU A 53 4.57 1.11 23.53
C GLU A 53 4.99 -0.15 22.76
N LEU A 54 4.00 -0.94 22.34
CA LEU A 54 4.26 -2.13 21.50
C LEU A 54 4.86 -1.76 20.14
N ARG A 55 4.36 -0.71 19.49
CA ARG A 55 4.87 -0.26 18.19
C ARG A 55 6.31 0.25 18.32
N ASP A 56 6.56 1.10 19.29
CA ASP A 56 7.86 1.74 19.47
C ASP A 56 8.94 0.72 19.85
N ALA A 57 8.57 -0.27 20.69
CA ALA A 57 9.47 -1.38 20.99
C ALA A 57 9.80 -2.23 19.76
N VAL A 58 8.83 -2.51 18.90
CA VAL A 58 9.07 -3.23 17.63
C VAL A 58 9.89 -2.38 16.66
N ALA A 59 9.61 -1.08 16.53
CA ALA A 59 10.40 -0.16 15.72
C ALA A 59 11.86 -0.10 16.19
N LYS A 60 12.09 0.00 17.51
CA LYS A 60 13.42 -0.08 18.12
C LYS A 60 14.10 -1.40 17.75
N ALA A 61 13.40 -2.52 17.92
CA ALA A 61 13.96 -3.84 17.64
C ALA A 61 14.35 -4.01 16.15
N ILE A 62 13.54 -3.49 15.22
CA ILE A 62 13.85 -3.47 13.79
C ILE A 62 15.08 -2.59 13.53
N ARG A 63 15.07 -1.35 14.03
CA ARG A 63 16.12 -0.36 13.75
C ARG A 63 17.48 -0.73 14.32
N THR A 64 17.51 -1.34 15.51
CA THR A 64 18.76 -1.66 16.22
C THR A 64 19.19 -3.12 16.09
N GLY A 65 18.37 -3.99 15.52
CA GLY A 65 18.62 -5.43 15.52
C GLY A 65 18.50 -6.09 16.90
N GLN A 66 17.73 -5.48 17.83
CA GLN A 66 17.54 -5.98 19.18
C GLN A 66 17.07 -7.44 19.19
N THR A 67 17.66 -8.25 20.09
CA THR A 67 17.26 -9.66 20.23
C THR A 67 15.87 -9.81 20.85
N LEU A 68 15.24 -10.96 20.65
CA LEU A 68 13.93 -11.27 21.25
C LEU A 68 13.98 -11.19 22.77
N GLU A 69 15.06 -11.66 23.39
CA GLU A 69 15.16 -11.65 24.87
C GLU A 69 15.29 -10.22 25.40
N ALA A 70 16.14 -9.38 24.80
CA ALA A 70 16.22 -7.97 25.16
C ALA A 70 14.89 -7.24 24.94
N PHE A 71 14.19 -7.51 23.82
CA PHE A 71 12.86 -6.96 23.55
C PHE A 71 11.83 -7.31 24.64
N LYS A 72 11.82 -8.57 25.11
CA LYS A 72 10.92 -9.00 26.19
C LYS A 72 11.28 -8.31 27.51
N THR A 73 12.57 -8.31 27.88
CA THR A 73 13.07 -7.73 29.14
C THR A 73 12.74 -6.24 29.22
N ASP A 74 12.95 -5.50 28.14
CA ASP A 74 12.69 -4.05 28.14
C ASP A 74 11.18 -3.73 28.20
N LEU A 75 10.34 -4.51 27.54
CA LEU A 75 8.93 -4.15 27.32
C LEU A 75 7.98 -4.69 28.42
N GLU A 76 8.31 -5.83 29.03
CA GLU A 76 7.43 -6.49 30.00
C GLU A 76 7.07 -5.60 31.21
N PRO A 77 8.00 -4.86 31.85
CA PRO A 77 7.67 -3.99 32.98
C PRO A 77 6.64 -2.90 32.61
N THR A 78 6.84 -2.27 31.46
CA THR A 78 5.93 -1.22 30.95
C THR A 78 4.52 -1.77 30.68
N LEU A 79 4.42 -2.94 30.05
CA LEU A 79 3.10 -3.54 29.79
C LEU A 79 2.38 -3.98 31.07
N LYS A 80 3.14 -4.40 32.09
CA LYS A 80 2.58 -4.70 33.42
C LYS A 80 2.04 -3.44 34.09
N SER A 81 2.78 -2.34 34.07
CA SER A 81 2.35 -1.06 34.64
C SER A 81 1.11 -0.48 33.95
N LEU A 82 0.96 -0.71 32.62
CA LEU A 82 -0.21 -0.32 31.84
C LEU A 82 -1.41 -1.27 32.03
N GLY A 83 -1.26 -2.34 32.85
CA GLY A 83 -2.29 -3.33 33.08
C GLY A 83 -2.54 -4.27 31.89
N TRP A 84 -1.63 -4.35 30.92
CA TRP A 84 -1.77 -5.22 29.76
C TRP A 84 -0.91 -6.48 29.87
N TRP A 85 -1.13 -7.26 30.96
CA TRP A 85 -0.37 -8.48 31.22
C TRP A 85 -1.24 -9.58 31.84
N GLY A 86 -0.91 -10.84 31.57
CA GLY A 86 -1.60 -12.00 32.14
C GLY A 86 -2.97 -12.27 31.50
N LYS A 87 -3.79 -13.01 32.21
CA LYS A 87 -5.18 -13.33 31.81
C LYS A 87 -6.13 -12.32 32.44
N GLN A 88 -7.07 -11.81 31.64
CA GLN A 88 -8.14 -10.90 32.09
C GLN A 88 -9.45 -11.25 31.41
N ASN A 89 -10.54 -10.95 32.07
CA ASN A 89 -11.88 -11.05 31.47
C ASN A 89 -12.19 -9.74 30.75
N LEU A 90 -12.49 -9.83 29.46
CA LEU A 90 -12.82 -8.69 28.59
C LEU A 90 -14.14 -8.93 27.90
N ILE A 91 -14.89 -7.87 27.66
CA ILE A 91 -16.08 -7.93 26.79
C ILE A 91 -15.61 -7.76 25.34
N ASP A 92 -15.97 -8.69 24.47
CA ASP A 92 -15.74 -8.55 23.04
C ASP A 92 -16.71 -7.50 22.47
N PRO A 93 -16.23 -6.37 21.94
CA PRO A 93 -17.10 -5.29 21.48
C PRO A 93 -17.98 -5.68 20.29
N LYS A 94 -17.66 -6.76 19.57
CA LYS A 94 -18.43 -7.22 18.41
C LYS A 94 -19.54 -8.20 18.79
N THR A 95 -19.33 -9.06 19.79
CA THR A 95 -20.28 -10.08 20.20
C THR A 95 -20.99 -9.76 21.51
N GLY A 96 -20.45 -8.83 22.32
CA GLY A 96 -20.93 -8.54 23.67
C GLY A 96 -20.58 -9.63 24.71
N GLU A 97 -19.87 -10.67 24.31
CA GLU A 97 -19.54 -11.79 25.18
C GLU A 97 -18.38 -11.47 26.12
N LEU A 98 -18.46 -11.96 27.36
CA LEU A 98 -17.36 -11.92 28.31
C LEU A 98 -16.39 -13.08 28.00
N ILE A 99 -15.18 -12.77 27.60
CA ILE A 99 -14.16 -13.76 27.26
C ILE A 99 -12.95 -13.69 28.18
N ALA A 100 -12.38 -14.83 28.57
CA ALA A 100 -11.10 -14.92 29.22
C ALA A 100 -9.97 -14.71 28.18
N ALA A 101 -9.32 -13.57 28.22
CA ALA A 101 -8.33 -13.17 27.23
C ALA A 101 -6.90 -13.19 27.82
N GLN A 102 -5.96 -13.81 27.09
CA GLN A 102 -4.54 -13.63 27.37
C GLN A 102 -4.10 -12.27 26.80
N LEU A 103 -3.68 -11.35 27.64
CA LEU A 103 -3.02 -10.09 27.27
C LEU A 103 -1.52 -10.32 27.05
N GLY A 104 -0.65 -9.52 27.64
CA GLY A 104 0.79 -9.74 27.57
C GLY A 104 1.24 -11.09 28.15
N SER A 105 2.24 -11.70 27.54
CA SER A 105 2.97 -12.87 28.01
C SER A 105 4.24 -13.06 27.19
N PRO A 106 5.26 -13.79 27.69
CA PRO A 106 6.49 -14.05 26.92
C PRO A 106 6.23 -14.69 25.55
N ARG A 107 5.25 -15.64 25.49
CA ARG A 107 4.83 -16.27 24.22
C ARG A 107 4.22 -15.25 23.27
N ARG A 108 3.39 -14.35 23.78
CA ARG A 108 2.71 -13.35 22.95
C ARG A 108 3.67 -12.28 22.45
N LEU A 109 4.61 -11.84 23.30
CA LEU A 109 5.68 -10.93 22.89
C LEU A 109 6.57 -11.55 21.80
N LYS A 110 6.88 -12.85 21.91
CA LYS A 110 7.56 -13.60 20.84
C LYS A 110 6.81 -13.56 19.53
N THR A 111 5.48 -13.75 19.55
CA THR A 111 4.64 -13.68 18.34
C THR A 111 4.65 -12.27 17.74
N ILE A 112 4.47 -11.22 18.55
CA ILE A 112 4.47 -9.81 18.12
C ILE A 112 5.83 -9.47 17.48
N TYR A 113 6.92 -9.79 18.16
CA TYR A 113 8.27 -9.54 17.66
C TYR A 113 8.51 -10.21 16.30
N TRP A 114 8.28 -11.53 16.19
CA TRP A 114 8.58 -12.27 14.97
C TRP A 114 7.63 -11.95 13.81
N ALA A 115 6.35 -11.77 14.05
CA ALA A 115 5.41 -11.40 13.00
C ALA A 115 5.81 -10.08 12.35
N ASN A 116 6.06 -9.06 13.15
CA ASN A 116 6.37 -7.72 12.63
C ASN A 116 7.77 -7.62 12.02
N THR A 117 8.80 -8.14 12.67
CA THR A 117 10.17 -8.08 12.15
C THR A 117 10.33 -8.84 10.84
N ARG A 118 9.68 -9.99 10.70
CA ARG A 118 9.73 -10.79 9.47
C ARG A 118 8.93 -10.17 8.33
N THR A 119 7.73 -9.67 8.62
CA THR A 119 6.92 -8.96 7.62
C THR A 119 7.64 -7.71 7.11
N ALA A 120 8.26 -6.93 7.99
CA ALA A 120 9.05 -5.77 7.57
C ALA A 120 10.25 -6.16 6.69
N ARG A 121 10.99 -7.23 7.05
CA ARG A 121 12.08 -7.75 6.23
C ARG A 121 11.60 -8.26 4.88
N ALA A 122 10.46 -8.94 4.84
CA ALA A 122 9.86 -9.44 3.61
C ALA A 122 9.49 -8.28 2.67
N ALA A 123 8.84 -7.24 3.20
CA ALA A 123 8.50 -6.04 2.43
C ALA A 123 9.74 -5.32 1.87
N GLY A 124 10.76 -5.13 2.70
CA GLY A 124 12.03 -4.53 2.25
C GLY A 124 12.75 -5.43 1.22
N HIS A 125 12.65 -6.74 1.34
CA HIS A 125 13.19 -7.68 0.34
C HIS A 125 12.46 -7.54 -1.01
N TRP A 126 11.12 -7.48 -1.00
CA TRP A 126 10.33 -7.23 -2.21
C TRP A 126 10.73 -5.91 -2.88
N GLU A 127 10.84 -4.82 -2.12
CA GLU A 127 11.23 -3.51 -2.66
C GLU A 127 12.63 -3.54 -3.30
N ARG A 128 13.61 -4.20 -2.65
CA ARG A 128 14.95 -4.38 -3.25
C ARG A 128 14.88 -5.21 -4.52
N ALA A 129 14.11 -6.29 -4.51
CA ALA A 129 14.00 -7.17 -5.66
C ALA A 129 13.41 -6.45 -6.87
N GLN A 130 12.44 -5.56 -6.69
CA GLN A 130 11.90 -4.74 -7.78
C GLN A 130 12.98 -3.82 -8.41
N ARG A 131 13.93 -3.31 -7.62
CA ARG A 131 15.04 -2.49 -8.14
C ARG A 131 16.11 -3.31 -8.87
N THR A 132 16.30 -4.58 -8.48
CA THR A 132 17.39 -5.44 -8.96
C THR A 132 16.95 -6.52 -9.95
N LYS A 133 15.66 -6.68 -10.23
CA LYS A 133 15.12 -7.75 -11.08
C LYS A 133 15.67 -7.79 -12.52
N ARG A 134 16.24 -6.68 -13.01
CA ARG A 134 16.91 -6.67 -14.31
C ARG A 134 18.21 -7.52 -14.33
N VAL A 135 18.87 -7.65 -13.17
CA VAL A 135 20.11 -8.40 -13.01
C VAL A 135 19.85 -9.76 -12.32
N LEU A 136 18.89 -9.78 -11.39
CA LEU A 136 18.49 -10.98 -10.63
C LEU A 136 16.98 -11.22 -10.85
N PRO A 137 16.59 -11.79 -12.01
CA PRO A 137 15.19 -11.82 -12.43
C PRO A 137 14.34 -12.89 -11.76
N TYR A 138 14.90 -13.78 -10.94
CA TYR A 138 14.19 -14.90 -10.34
C TYR A 138 14.30 -14.92 -8.82
N PHE A 139 13.27 -15.49 -8.18
CA PHE A 139 13.34 -15.95 -6.81
C PHE A 139 13.45 -17.47 -6.74
N ILE A 140 14.21 -17.95 -5.77
CA ILE A 140 14.22 -19.34 -5.33
C ILE A 140 13.66 -19.43 -3.90
N TYR A 141 12.66 -20.29 -3.69
CA TYR A 141 12.05 -20.51 -2.37
C TYR A 141 12.94 -21.39 -1.50
N ARG A 142 13.18 -20.97 -0.25
CA ARG A 142 14.04 -21.68 0.70
C ARG A 142 13.31 -21.88 2.02
N ILE A 143 13.37 -23.12 2.54
CA ILE A 143 12.90 -23.41 3.89
C ILE A 143 13.94 -22.96 4.93
N GLY A 144 13.46 -22.37 6.00
CA GLY A 144 14.30 -21.99 7.13
C GLY A 144 14.45 -23.12 8.16
N PRO A 145 15.39 -22.96 9.12
CA PRO A 145 15.61 -23.94 10.18
C PRO A 145 14.36 -24.04 11.08
N SER A 146 13.77 -25.22 11.14
CA SER A 146 12.61 -25.55 12.00
C SER A 146 12.65 -27.01 12.36
N GLU A 147 12.38 -27.34 13.62
CA GLU A 147 12.22 -28.73 14.08
C GLU A 147 10.96 -29.35 13.47
N ASN A 148 9.85 -28.60 13.47
CA ASN A 148 8.57 -29.03 12.91
C ASN A 148 8.34 -28.31 11.56
N ARG A 149 8.78 -28.92 10.48
CA ARG A 149 8.61 -28.39 9.13
C ARG A 149 7.22 -28.70 8.60
N ARG A 150 6.58 -27.69 8.00
CA ARG A 150 5.30 -27.88 7.33
C ARG A 150 5.53 -28.54 5.97
N LEU A 151 4.87 -29.69 5.72
CA LEU A 151 5.07 -30.48 4.49
C LEU A 151 4.84 -29.65 3.22
N HIS A 152 3.81 -28.80 3.20
CA HIS A 152 3.55 -27.91 2.05
C HIS A 152 4.67 -26.91 1.81
N HIS A 153 5.36 -26.44 2.84
CA HIS A 153 6.52 -25.55 2.68
C HIS A 153 7.75 -26.34 2.21
N VAL A 154 7.93 -27.58 2.69
CA VAL A 154 9.02 -28.48 2.22
C VAL A 154 8.84 -28.77 0.72
N ALA A 155 7.62 -29.02 0.27
CA ALA A 155 7.31 -29.25 -1.14
C ALA A 155 7.61 -28.04 -2.05
N ARG A 156 7.82 -26.84 -1.50
CA ARG A 156 8.21 -25.64 -2.26
C ARG A 156 9.71 -25.35 -2.22
N GLU A 157 10.49 -26.10 -1.44
CA GLU A 157 11.95 -25.93 -1.41
C GLU A 157 12.53 -26.05 -2.81
N GLY A 158 13.31 -25.05 -3.21
CA GLY A 158 13.96 -25.03 -4.52
C GLY A 158 13.09 -24.54 -5.68
N THR A 159 11.81 -24.22 -5.46
CA THR A 159 10.96 -23.62 -6.53
C THR A 159 11.56 -22.31 -7.02
N ILE A 160 11.83 -22.22 -8.32
CA ILE A 160 12.38 -21.03 -9.00
C ILE A 160 11.31 -20.44 -9.91
N ARG A 161 10.95 -19.17 -9.69
CA ARG A 161 9.99 -18.44 -10.53
C ARG A 161 10.45 -16.98 -10.73
N PRO A 162 10.03 -16.33 -11.82
CA PRO A 162 10.30 -14.90 -12.02
C PRO A 162 9.91 -14.05 -10.81
N VAL A 163 10.62 -12.94 -10.60
CA VAL A 163 10.32 -12.01 -9.48
C VAL A 163 8.86 -11.50 -9.54
N ASP A 164 8.33 -11.29 -10.75
CA ASP A 164 6.96 -10.80 -10.96
C ASP A 164 5.91 -11.92 -11.12
N ASP A 165 6.28 -13.18 -10.86
CA ASP A 165 5.35 -14.31 -10.97
C ASP A 165 4.20 -14.19 -9.96
N PRO A 166 2.95 -14.43 -10.37
CA PRO A 166 1.76 -14.34 -9.49
C PRO A 166 1.82 -15.23 -8.25
N ILE A 167 2.61 -16.33 -8.27
CA ILE A 167 2.77 -17.19 -7.08
C ILE A 167 3.24 -16.39 -5.87
N TRP A 168 4.03 -15.34 -6.09
CA TRP A 168 4.56 -14.49 -5.02
C TRP A 168 3.53 -13.51 -4.45
N ASP A 169 2.31 -13.50 -4.93
CA ASP A 169 1.22 -12.72 -4.32
C ASP A 169 0.80 -13.37 -3.01
N ASP A 170 0.73 -14.70 -2.98
CA ASP A 170 0.34 -15.49 -1.81
C ASP A 170 1.53 -16.18 -1.13
N TRP A 171 2.47 -16.73 -1.90
CA TRP A 171 3.59 -17.54 -1.40
C TRP A 171 4.86 -16.75 -1.11
N PHE A 172 4.79 -15.43 -0.94
CA PHE A 172 5.92 -14.64 -0.48
C PHE A 172 6.08 -14.76 1.04
N PRO A 173 7.15 -15.42 1.56
CA PRO A 173 7.27 -15.66 3.00
C PRO A 173 7.37 -14.37 3.83
N PRO A 174 6.80 -14.38 5.07
CA PRO A 174 6.34 -15.53 5.83
C PRO A 174 4.93 -15.99 5.47
N ASN A 175 4.72 -17.31 5.30
CA ASN A 175 3.46 -17.92 4.88
C ASN A 175 2.65 -18.49 6.07
N GLY A 176 2.87 -18.01 7.27
CA GLY A 176 2.16 -18.45 8.46
C GLY A 176 2.85 -18.07 9.77
N TRP A 177 2.17 -18.34 10.86
CA TRP A 177 2.67 -18.08 12.21
C TRP A 177 3.95 -18.88 12.47
N GLY A 178 5.03 -18.17 12.81
CA GLY A 178 6.33 -18.78 13.06
C GLY A 178 7.06 -19.31 11.81
N CYS A 179 6.55 -19.07 10.61
CA CYS A 179 7.22 -19.44 9.37
C CYS A 179 8.62 -18.82 9.30
N LYS A 180 9.62 -19.65 8.93
CA LYS A 180 11.03 -19.24 8.79
C LYS A 180 11.52 -19.32 7.34
N CYS A 181 10.63 -19.61 6.40
CA CYS A 181 10.96 -19.65 4.98
C CYS A 181 11.35 -18.26 4.47
N TRP A 182 12.08 -18.23 3.37
CA TRP A 182 12.58 -17.01 2.76
C TRP A 182 12.77 -17.20 1.26
N LEU A 183 12.88 -16.09 0.53
CA LEU A 183 13.25 -16.11 -0.89
C LEU A 183 14.67 -15.61 -1.05
N ARG A 184 15.41 -16.20 -1.99
CA ARG A 184 16.67 -15.67 -2.46
C ARG A 184 16.51 -15.26 -3.92
N GLN A 185 16.94 -14.05 -4.24
CA GLN A 185 16.97 -13.57 -5.61
C GLN A 185 18.21 -14.13 -6.32
N ILE A 186 18.05 -14.61 -7.55
CA ILE A 186 19.09 -15.26 -8.33
C ILE A 186 19.15 -14.75 -9.76
N SER A 187 20.33 -14.90 -10.40
CA SER A 187 20.56 -14.54 -11.81
C SER A 187 19.98 -15.59 -12.77
N GLN A 188 19.93 -15.25 -14.05
CA GLN A 188 19.64 -16.20 -15.12
C GLN A 188 20.64 -17.35 -15.13
N GLU A 189 21.93 -17.07 -15.06
CA GLU A 189 23.00 -18.09 -15.06
C GLU A 189 22.84 -19.10 -13.90
N GLU A 190 22.56 -18.62 -12.70
CA GLU A 190 22.31 -19.53 -11.57
C GLU A 190 21.01 -20.33 -11.77
N THR A 191 19.98 -19.74 -12.36
CA THR A 191 18.72 -20.44 -12.70
C THR A 191 19.00 -21.59 -13.68
N ASP A 192 19.76 -21.34 -14.73
CA ASP A 192 20.11 -22.36 -15.74
C ASP A 192 20.94 -23.49 -15.14
N THR A 193 21.91 -23.16 -14.28
CA THR A 193 22.74 -24.16 -13.55
C THR A 193 21.89 -25.05 -12.64
N ARG A 194 20.74 -24.58 -12.18
CA ARG A 194 19.79 -25.32 -11.31
C ARG A 194 18.71 -26.09 -12.07
N GLY A 195 18.78 -26.14 -13.39
CA GLY A 195 17.83 -26.85 -14.23
C GLY A 195 16.68 -25.98 -14.77
N GLY A 196 16.83 -24.66 -14.67
CA GLY A 196 15.87 -23.71 -15.25
C GLY A 196 14.75 -23.27 -14.28
N VAL A 197 13.78 -22.57 -14.85
CA VAL A 197 12.57 -22.11 -14.14
C VAL A 197 11.67 -23.33 -13.85
N SER A 198 11.21 -23.45 -12.61
CA SER A 198 10.30 -24.53 -12.22
C SER A 198 8.94 -24.39 -12.92
N GLU A 199 8.27 -25.52 -13.18
CA GLU A 199 6.86 -25.49 -13.55
C GLU A 199 6.03 -24.82 -12.47
N PRO A 200 4.92 -24.13 -12.83
CA PRO A 200 4.00 -23.55 -11.84
C PRO A 200 3.49 -24.66 -10.92
N PRO A 201 3.70 -24.56 -9.61
CA PRO A 201 3.18 -25.57 -8.70
C PRO A 201 1.65 -25.53 -8.68
N ASP A 202 1.02 -26.69 -8.77
CA ASP A 202 -0.41 -26.83 -8.51
C ASP A 202 -0.66 -26.66 -7.01
N ILE A 203 -1.39 -25.61 -6.65
CA ILE A 203 -1.71 -25.27 -5.26
C ILE A 203 -3.21 -25.12 -5.14
N PRO A 204 -3.89 -26.15 -4.63
CA PRO A 204 -5.32 -26.07 -4.45
C PRO A 204 -5.70 -24.99 -3.44
N LEU A 205 -6.84 -24.33 -3.67
CA LEU A 205 -7.44 -23.45 -2.70
C LEU A 205 -8.26 -24.27 -1.70
N VAL A 206 -8.16 -23.94 -0.42
CA VAL A 206 -8.93 -24.55 0.66
C VAL A 206 -9.87 -23.53 1.27
N GLU A 207 -11.07 -23.98 1.59
CA GLU A 207 -12.06 -23.16 2.28
C GLU A 207 -11.75 -23.08 3.77
N VAL A 208 -11.65 -21.88 4.29
CA VAL A 208 -11.42 -21.60 5.70
C VAL A 208 -12.51 -20.68 6.24
N LEU A 209 -13.33 -21.19 7.17
CA LEU A 209 -14.32 -20.36 7.83
C LEU A 209 -13.65 -19.33 8.76
N ASN A 210 -13.87 -18.06 8.45
CA ASN A 210 -13.52 -16.98 9.34
C ASN A 210 -14.62 -16.84 10.41
N LYS A 211 -14.43 -17.49 11.55
CA LYS A 211 -15.41 -17.47 12.68
C LYS A 211 -15.71 -16.06 13.20
N ARG A 212 -14.85 -15.06 12.91
CA ARG A 212 -15.03 -13.68 13.35
C ARG A 212 -16.04 -12.91 12.48
N THR A 213 -16.07 -13.22 11.18
CA THR A 213 -16.96 -12.57 10.21
C THR A 213 -18.10 -13.46 9.74
N GLY A 214 -18.04 -14.76 9.99
CA GLY A 214 -18.97 -15.78 9.46
C GLY A 214 -18.75 -16.07 7.96
N LYS A 215 -17.75 -15.45 7.32
CA LYS A 215 -17.47 -15.64 5.89
C LYS A 215 -16.45 -16.75 5.67
N THR A 216 -16.61 -17.49 4.58
CA THR A 216 -15.61 -18.45 4.09
C THR A 216 -14.62 -17.73 3.21
N GLU A 217 -13.33 -17.97 3.43
CA GLU A 217 -12.20 -17.44 2.68
C GLU A 217 -11.53 -18.60 1.92
N LEU A 218 -11.19 -18.38 0.65
CA LEU A 218 -10.38 -19.32 -0.14
C LEU A 218 -8.90 -18.96 0.06
N ILE A 219 -8.12 -19.88 0.59
CA ILE A 219 -6.71 -19.69 0.91
C ILE A 219 -5.87 -20.77 0.25
N PRO A 220 -4.71 -20.46 -0.37
CA PRO A 220 -3.83 -21.48 -0.91
C PRO A 220 -3.39 -22.48 0.16
N GLN A 221 -3.50 -23.76 -0.15
CA GLN A 221 -3.16 -24.84 0.78
C GLN A 221 -1.71 -24.73 1.27
N GLY A 222 -1.52 -24.77 2.58
CA GLY A 222 -0.22 -24.62 3.24
C GLY A 222 0.08 -23.23 3.77
N ILE A 223 -0.74 -22.25 3.47
CA ILE A 223 -0.64 -20.90 4.03
C ILE A 223 -1.62 -20.75 5.19
N ASP A 224 -1.17 -20.15 6.30
CA ASP A 224 -2.07 -19.83 7.41
C ASP A 224 -3.00 -18.67 7.02
N PRO A 225 -4.26 -18.65 7.47
CA PRO A 225 -5.16 -17.52 7.26
C PRO A 225 -4.53 -16.19 7.69
N GLY A 226 -4.65 -15.18 6.83
CA GLY A 226 -4.06 -13.86 7.05
C GLY A 226 -2.57 -13.74 6.69
N TRP A 227 -1.97 -14.80 6.10
CA TRP A 227 -0.59 -14.80 5.60
C TRP A 227 -0.49 -15.02 4.09
N ASN A 228 -1.61 -15.10 3.42
CA ASN A 228 -1.72 -15.21 1.96
C ASN A 228 -1.64 -13.82 1.32
N THR A 229 -0.54 -13.14 1.53
CA THR A 229 -0.27 -11.82 0.95
C THR A 229 1.22 -11.53 0.93
N ASN A 230 1.66 -10.87 -0.13
CA ASN A 230 3.00 -10.31 -0.21
C ASN A 230 2.99 -8.92 0.45
N PRO A 231 3.67 -8.72 1.60
CA PRO A 231 3.55 -7.47 2.36
C PRO A 231 4.10 -6.25 1.61
N GLY A 232 5.12 -6.43 0.76
CA GLY A 232 5.68 -5.34 -0.05
C GLY A 232 4.76 -4.98 -1.21
N LYS A 233 4.20 -5.97 -1.91
CA LYS A 233 3.25 -5.76 -3.00
C LYS A 233 1.92 -5.21 -2.49
N ALA A 234 1.39 -5.77 -1.40
CA ALA A 234 0.17 -5.28 -0.74
C ALA A 234 0.31 -3.81 -0.32
N ARG A 235 1.48 -3.42 0.23
CA ARG A 235 1.75 -2.03 0.56
C ARG A 235 1.71 -1.14 -0.68
N ALA A 236 2.44 -1.51 -1.73
CA ALA A 236 2.48 -0.73 -2.96
C ALA A 236 1.09 -0.56 -3.58
N LYS A 237 0.29 -1.64 -3.59
CA LYS A 237 -1.08 -1.64 -4.12
C LYS A 237 -2.05 -0.81 -3.27
N ASN A 238 -1.94 -0.86 -1.95
CA ASN A 238 -2.92 -0.24 -1.04
C ASN A 238 -2.48 1.14 -0.52
N LEU A 239 -1.23 1.57 -0.76
CA LEU A 239 -0.74 2.85 -0.31
C LEU A 239 -1.52 4.02 -0.90
N ILE A 240 -1.80 3.99 -2.21
CA ILE A 240 -2.57 5.04 -2.88
C ILE A 240 -4.05 5.07 -2.47
N PRO A 241 -4.79 3.94 -2.42
CA PRO A 241 -6.13 3.93 -1.84
C PRO A 241 -6.20 4.49 -0.42
N HIS A 242 -5.23 4.13 0.44
CA HIS A 242 -5.15 4.65 1.80
C HIS A 242 -4.81 6.15 1.83
N PHE A 243 -3.88 6.59 0.98
CA PHE A 243 -3.56 8.01 0.80
C PHE A 243 -4.79 8.80 0.34
N ASN A 244 -5.55 8.28 -0.63
CA ASN A 244 -6.78 8.89 -1.10
C ASN A 244 -7.83 9.02 0.01
N ALA A 245 -8.01 7.96 0.82
CA ALA A 245 -8.96 8.01 1.95
C ALA A 245 -8.54 9.08 2.99
N ASN A 246 -7.25 9.16 3.33
CA ASN A 246 -6.74 10.19 4.24
C ASN A 246 -6.90 11.61 3.66
N LEU A 247 -6.75 11.77 2.33
CA LEU A 247 -6.99 13.04 1.66
C LEU A 247 -8.47 13.46 1.71
N GLU A 248 -9.40 12.51 1.54
CA GLU A 248 -10.84 12.77 1.70
C GLU A 248 -11.16 13.24 3.12
N ASP A 249 -10.66 12.52 4.14
CA ASP A 249 -10.87 12.88 5.54
C ASP A 249 -10.29 14.27 5.87
N ALA A 250 -9.03 14.50 5.45
CA ALA A 250 -8.38 15.80 5.65
C ALA A 250 -9.08 16.93 4.88
N GLY A 251 -9.51 16.67 3.64
CA GLY A 251 -10.20 17.62 2.79
C GLY A 251 -11.59 17.98 3.31
N SER A 252 -12.30 17.02 3.89
CA SER A 252 -13.59 17.23 4.55
C SER A 252 -13.45 18.14 5.77
N ALA A 253 -12.34 18.04 6.50
CA ALA A 253 -12.02 18.93 7.61
C ALA A 253 -11.52 20.31 7.13
N SER A 254 -10.66 20.33 6.11
CA SER A 254 -10.11 21.55 5.50
C SER A 254 -9.61 21.28 4.06
N PRO A 255 -10.29 21.80 3.03
CA PRO A 255 -9.83 21.68 1.64
C PRO A 255 -8.39 22.18 1.42
N ALA A 256 -7.95 23.19 2.17
CA ALA A 256 -6.60 23.73 2.08
C ALA A 256 -5.53 22.71 2.48
N ILE A 257 -5.80 21.87 3.48
CA ILE A 257 -4.87 20.80 3.90
C ILE A 257 -4.73 19.76 2.79
N ALA A 258 -5.85 19.28 2.23
CA ALA A 258 -5.80 18.30 1.13
C ALA A 258 -5.02 18.84 -0.08
N LYS A 259 -5.23 20.11 -0.44
CA LYS A 259 -4.52 20.77 -1.55
C LYS A 259 -3.02 20.88 -1.29
N ALA A 260 -2.62 21.26 -0.07
CA ALA A 260 -1.20 21.32 0.31
C ALA A 260 -0.52 19.94 0.23
N VAL A 261 -1.16 18.90 0.76
CA VAL A 261 -0.65 17.52 0.71
C VAL A 261 -0.55 17.02 -0.74
N LEU A 262 -1.54 17.34 -1.59
CA LEU A 262 -1.48 17.04 -3.02
C LEU A 262 -0.30 17.73 -3.71
N GLN A 263 -0.05 18.99 -3.41
CA GLN A 263 1.08 19.73 -3.95
C GLN A 263 2.42 19.08 -3.58
N GLU A 264 2.62 18.71 -2.30
CA GLU A 264 3.80 17.98 -1.85
C GLU A 264 3.96 16.62 -2.56
N PHE A 265 2.86 15.87 -2.70
CA PHE A 265 2.87 14.60 -3.42
C PHE A 265 3.36 14.76 -4.85
N TRP A 266 2.85 15.73 -5.62
CA TRP A 266 3.23 15.95 -7.01
C TRP A 266 4.61 16.59 -7.19
N GLN A 267 5.17 17.24 -6.16
CA GLN A 267 6.55 17.72 -6.13
C GLN A 267 7.56 16.61 -5.76
N SER A 268 7.09 15.50 -5.22
CA SER A 268 7.92 14.37 -4.85
C SER A 268 8.25 13.47 -6.05
N ARG A 269 9.10 12.45 -5.85
CA ARG A 269 9.34 11.39 -6.85
C ARG A 269 8.29 10.29 -6.89
N ALA A 270 7.29 10.34 -6.02
CA ALA A 270 6.27 9.30 -5.91
C ALA A 270 5.44 9.15 -7.20
N PRO A 271 4.93 10.21 -7.85
CA PRO A 271 4.15 10.07 -9.09
C PRO A 271 4.91 9.35 -10.21
N GLU A 272 6.21 9.65 -10.37
CA GLU A 272 7.06 8.98 -11.36
C GLU A 272 7.26 7.49 -11.03
N ALA A 273 7.43 7.16 -9.76
CA ALA A 273 7.57 5.79 -9.31
C ALA A 273 6.27 4.99 -9.59
N TYR A 274 5.11 5.58 -9.29
CA TYR A 274 3.82 4.96 -9.60
C TYR A 274 3.54 4.83 -11.10
N ALA A 275 3.97 5.79 -11.93
CA ALA A 275 3.84 5.70 -13.38
C ALA A 275 4.57 4.47 -13.99
N ARG A 276 5.56 3.92 -13.27
CA ARG A 276 6.34 2.73 -13.70
C ARG A 276 5.84 1.42 -13.13
N MET A 277 4.77 1.45 -12.32
CA MET A 277 4.20 0.23 -11.74
C MET A 277 3.33 -0.51 -12.77
N ASN A 278 3.35 -1.83 -12.70
CA ASN A 278 2.50 -2.68 -13.55
C ASN A 278 1.06 -2.76 -13.03
N GLU A 279 0.87 -2.65 -11.71
CA GLU A 279 -0.46 -2.64 -11.10
C GLU A 279 -1.15 -1.30 -11.35
N ARG A 280 -2.43 -1.36 -11.75
CA ARG A 280 -3.22 -0.16 -11.97
C ARG A 280 -3.58 0.50 -10.63
N VAL A 281 -3.18 1.77 -10.49
CA VAL A 281 -3.51 2.61 -9.33
C VAL A 281 -4.07 3.95 -9.78
N HIS A 282 -4.90 4.58 -8.95
CA HIS A 282 -5.52 5.87 -9.23
C HIS A 282 -4.93 6.93 -8.30
N LEU A 283 -3.99 7.72 -8.85
CA LEU A 283 -3.30 8.79 -8.13
C LEU A 283 -4.20 10.01 -7.97
N PRO A 284 -4.28 10.63 -6.79
CA PRO A 284 -5.07 11.84 -6.61
C PRO A 284 -4.36 13.03 -7.28
N VAL A 285 -5.11 13.84 -8.02
CA VAL A 285 -4.56 14.99 -8.79
C VAL A 285 -5.10 16.31 -8.26
N ALA A 286 -6.35 16.32 -7.80
CA ALA A 286 -6.99 17.49 -7.25
C ALA A 286 -8.02 17.11 -6.19
N TYR A 287 -8.27 18.05 -5.26
CA TYR A 287 -9.38 18.02 -4.34
C TYR A 287 -10.36 19.16 -4.71
N ALA A 288 -11.53 18.82 -5.25
CA ALA A 288 -12.43 19.74 -5.92
C ALA A 288 -13.89 19.58 -5.43
N PRO A 289 -14.22 20.00 -4.18
CA PRO A 289 -15.55 19.80 -3.61
C PRO A 289 -16.66 20.49 -4.40
N ASP A 290 -16.43 21.68 -4.93
CA ASP A 290 -17.44 22.41 -5.72
C ASP A 290 -17.77 21.66 -7.02
N LEU A 291 -16.74 21.14 -7.71
CA LEU A 291 -16.91 20.31 -8.89
C LEU A 291 -17.67 19.02 -8.56
N ALA A 292 -17.30 18.36 -7.45
CA ALA A 292 -17.97 17.15 -6.99
C ALA A 292 -19.44 17.38 -6.67
N ASN A 293 -19.77 18.46 -5.95
CA ASN A 293 -21.16 18.84 -5.63
C ASN A 293 -21.98 19.09 -6.90
N ARG A 294 -21.44 19.85 -7.86
CA ARG A 294 -22.11 20.14 -9.15
C ARG A 294 -22.37 18.90 -9.99
N LEU A 295 -21.49 17.91 -9.91
CA LEU A 295 -21.58 16.65 -10.66
C LEU A 295 -22.23 15.52 -9.84
N LYS A 296 -22.60 15.77 -8.59
CA LYS A 296 -23.11 14.76 -7.65
C LYS A 296 -22.16 13.56 -7.54
N ALA A 297 -20.86 13.84 -7.52
CA ALA A 297 -19.84 12.81 -7.36
C ALA A 297 -19.76 12.35 -5.88
N PRO A 298 -19.50 11.05 -5.62
CA PRO A 298 -19.42 10.52 -4.26
C PRO A 298 -18.13 10.93 -3.52
N SER A 299 -17.15 11.52 -4.23
CA SER A 299 -15.86 11.93 -3.70
C SER A 299 -15.45 13.27 -4.31
N ALA A 300 -14.81 14.12 -3.50
CA ALA A 300 -14.21 15.38 -3.96
C ALA A 300 -12.84 15.18 -4.63
N LEU A 301 -12.25 13.99 -4.55
CA LEU A 301 -10.99 13.70 -5.23
C LEU A 301 -11.20 13.50 -6.73
N VAL A 302 -10.32 14.13 -7.50
CA VAL A 302 -10.13 13.86 -8.93
C VAL A 302 -8.86 13.02 -9.06
N VAL A 303 -8.94 11.88 -9.74
CA VAL A 303 -7.83 10.94 -9.84
C VAL A 303 -7.34 10.76 -11.27
N VAL A 304 -6.11 10.29 -11.43
CA VAL A 304 -5.56 9.83 -12.72
C VAL A 304 -5.00 8.42 -12.58
N SER A 305 -5.26 7.52 -13.54
CA SER A 305 -4.60 6.22 -13.52
C SER A 305 -3.12 6.36 -13.85
N ASN A 306 -2.28 5.54 -13.21
CA ASN A 306 -0.86 5.50 -13.52
C ASN A 306 -0.58 5.15 -14.99
N ASP A 307 -1.45 4.38 -15.66
CA ASP A 307 -1.36 4.10 -17.11
C ASP A 307 -1.54 5.39 -17.94
N THR A 308 -2.52 6.22 -17.57
CA THR A 308 -2.73 7.53 -18.22
C THR A 308 -1.54 8.45 -17.97
N LEU A 309 -1.02 8.47 -16.75
CA LEU A 309 0.17 9.25 -16.39
C LEU A 309 1.39 8.79 -17.21
N ALA A 310 1.70 7.50 -17.21
CA ALA A 310 2.82 6.91 -17.97
C ALA A 310 2.71 7.16 -19.48
N ALA A 311 1.49 7.07 -20.03
CA ALA A 311 1.24 7.32 -21.43
C ALA A 311 1.47 8.78 -21.85
N LYS A 312 1.49 9.73 -20.93
CA LYS A 312 1.65 11.18 -21.19
C LYS A 312 3.02 11.72 -20.88
N ILE A 313 3.65 11.24 -19.78
CA ILE A 313 5.00 11.65 -19.40
C ILE A 313 5.99 11.27 -20.53
N GLY A 314 6.76 12.23 -20.99
CA GLY A 314 7.82 12.02 -22.00
C GLY A 314 7.35 11.98 -23.46
N LYS A 315 6.05 12.01 -23.76
CA LYS A 315 5.54 12.12 -25.14
C LYS A 315 5.58 13.56 -25.67
N HIS A 316 5.45 14.53 -24.80
CA HIS A 316 5.55 15.96 -25.12
C HIS A 316 6.39 16.62 -24.06
N ALA A 317 7.38 17.43 -24.46
CA ALA A 317 8.28 18.14 -23.55
C ALA A 317 7.56 19.04 -22.51
N ALA A 318 6.32 19.44 -22.80
CA ALA A 318 5.49 20.26 -21.92
C ALA A 318 4.53 19.46 -21.00
N ILE A 319 4.56 18.12 -21.03
CA ILE A 319 3.72 17.28 -20.17
C ILE A 319 4.63 16.35 -19.37
N ASP A 320 4.83 16.72 -18.13
CA ASP A 320 5.58 16.00 -17.11
C ASP A 320 4.74 15.82 -15.83
N THR A 321 5.32 15.31 -14.79
CA THR A 321 4.66 15.18 -13.48
C THR A 321 4.29 16.54 -12.90
N ALA A 322 5.09 17.58 -13.14
CA ALA A 322 4.78 18.94 -12.70
C ALA A 322 3.51 19.48 -13.36
N GLY A 323 3.29 19.16 -14.65
CA GLY A 323 2.05 19.51 -15.36
C GLY A 323 0.80 18.90 -14.74
N PHE A 324 0.88 17.64 -14.27
CA PHE A 324 -0.21 17.02 -13.50
C PHE A 324 -0.37 17.65 -12.11
N GLY A 325 0.71 18.08 -11.46
CA GLY A 325 0.67 18.81 -10.20
C GLY A 325 -0.04 20.17 -10.28
N GLN A 326 -0.18 20.72 -11.48
CA GLN A 326 -0.89 21.97 -11.72
C GLN A 326 -2.39 21.80 -11.99
N VAL A 327 -2.89 20.56 -12.09
CA VAL A 327 -4.32 20.27 -12.36
C VAL A 327 -5.21 20.90 -11.29
N GLN A 328 -4.81 20.90 -10.02
CA GLN A 328 -5.57 21.57 -8.95
C GLN A 328 -5.88 23.03 -9.35
N GLN A 329 -4.87 23.79 -9.74
CA GLN A 329 -5.01 25.18 -10.15
C GLN A 329 -5.88 25.31 -11.42
N MET A 330 -5.71 24.40 -12.40
CA MET A 330 -6.54 24.41 -13.61
C MET A 330 -8.03 24.22 -13.32
N LEU A 331 -8.37 23.41 -12.33
CA LEU A 331 -9.79 23.22 -11.93
C LEU A 331 -10.36 24.42 -11.17
N GLU A 332 -9.51 25.19 -10.49
CA GLU A 332 -9.93 26.35 -9.70
C GLU A 332 -10.05 27.64 -10.52
N THR A 333 -9.10 27.88 -11.43
CA THR A 333 -8.96 29.17 -12.12
C THR A 333 -8.98 29.07 -13.63
N GLY A 334 -9.02 27.87 -14.18
CA GLY A 334 -9.03 27.66 -15.63
C GLY A 334 -10.40 27.89 -16.26
N THR A 335 -10.41 28.29 -17.51
CA THR A 335 -11.66 28.37 -18.32
C THR A 335 -12.27 26.98 -18.48
N ALA A 336 -13.46 26.78 -17.97
CA ALA A 336 -14.16 25.51 -17.99
C ALA A 336 -15.20 25.45 -19.14
N ILE A 337 -15.24 24.34 -19.86
CA ILE A 337 -16.23 24.10 -20.94
C ILE A 337 -16.81 22.71 -20.77
N ASP A 338 -18.12 22.62 -20.60
CA ASP A 338 -18.82 21.34 -20.47
C ASP A 338 -19.09 20.74 -21.87
N ARG A 339 -18.53 19.58 -22.10
CA ARG A 339 -18.70 18.81 -23.33
C ARG A 339 -19.20 17.38 -23.09
N ARG A 340 -19.91 17.18 -21.99
CA ARG A 340 -20.48 15.85 -21.64
C ARG A 340 -21.51 15.40 -22.68
N THR A 341 -22.25 16.32 -23.29
CA THR A 341 -23.18 16.02 -24.40
C THR A 341 -22.50 15.36 -25.61
N ASP A 342 -21.21 15.67 -25.83
CA ASP A 342 -20.42 15.05 -26.90
C ASP A 342 -19.60 13.83 -26.37
N ASN A 343 -19.85 13.37 -25.16
CA ASN A 343 -19.06 12.35 -24.48
C ASN A 343 -17.56 12.73 -24.33
N LYS A 344 -17.26 14.04 -24.23
CA LYS A 344 -15.89 14.58 -24.15
C LYS A 344 -15.53 15.12 -22.75
N GLY A 345 -16.42 14.93 -21.74
CA GLY A 345 -16.22 15.38 -20.36
C GLY A 345 -16.22 16.90 -20.20
N ILE A 346 -15.77 17.36 -19.03
CA ILE A 346 -15.58 18.77 -18.74
C ILE A 346 -14.11 19.12 -19.00
N ASN A 347 -13.89 20.16 -19.78
CA ASN A 347 -12.54 20.56 -20.23
C ASN A 347 -12.16 21.85 -19.51
N PHE A 348 -11.03 21.86 -18.80
CA PHE A 348 -10.47 23.03 -18.16
C PHE A 348 -9.19 23.47 -18.91
N TRP A 349 -9.11 24.75 -19.19
CA TRP A 349 -8.05 25.35 -20.00
C TRP A 349 -7.33 26.39 -19.17
N MET A 350 -6.01 26.38 -19.20
CA MET A 350 -5.19 27.37 -18.52
C MET A 350 -3.86 27.57 -19.25
N ASP A 351 -3.42 28.82 -19.38
CA ASP A 351 -2.05 29.13 -19.82
C ASP A 351 -1.08 28.89 -18.66
N GLN A 352 -0.07 28.11 -18.90
CA GLN A 352 0.96 27.78 -17.91
C GLN A 352 2.34 27.76 -18.59
N GLY A 353 3.17 28.74 -18.26
CA GLY A 353 4.53 28.84 -18.78
C GLY A 353 4.60 28.98 -20.31
N GLY A 354 3.67 29.70 -20.92
CA GLY A 354 3.58 29.91 -22.37
C GLY A 354 2.93 28.78 -23.15
N TYR A 355 2.38 27.77 -22.46
CA TYR A 355 1.62 26.69 -23.07
C TYR A 355 0.18 26.71 -22.61
N LEU A 356 -0.75 26.80 -23.56
CA LEU A 356 -2.18 26.60 -23.26
C LEU A 356 -2.42 25.12 -23.03
N ARG A 357 -2.59 24.73 -21.77
CA ARG A 357 -2.89 23.36 -21.38
C ARG A 357 -4.38 23.13 -21.27
N ARG A 358 -4.80 21.91 -21.59
CA ARG A 358 -6.18 21.47 -21.44
C ARG A 358 -6.22 20.14 -20.70
N VAL A 359 -6.93 20.09 -19.58
CA VAL A 359 -7.26 18.85 -18.86
C VAL A 359 -8.72 18.49 -19.11
N VAL A 360 -8.99 17.21 -19.27
CA VAL A 360 -10.35 16.66 -19.44
C VAL A 360 -10.71 15.84 -18.23
N VAL A 361 -11.69 16.31 -17.47
CA VAL A 361 -12.30 15.58 -16.35
C VAL A 361 -13.50 14.80 -16.86
N ARG A 362 -13.57 13.54 -16.45
CA ARG A 362 -14.69 12.63 -16.74
C ARG A 362 -15.22 12.03 -15.45
N GLN A 363 -16.41 11.45 -15.54
CA GLN A 363 -17.04 10.73 -14.46
C GLN A 363 -17.14 9.24 -14.83
N SER A 364 -16.79 8.34 -13.88
CA SER A 364 -16.94 6.89 -14.05
C SER A 364 -18.40 6.48 -13.96
N ALA A 365 -18.71 5.22 -14.23
CA ALA A 365 -20.06 4.67 -14.08
C ALA A 365 -20.54 4.74 -12.61
N GLU A 366 -19.61 4.64 -11.65
CA GLU A 366 -19.87 4.77 -10.21
C GLU A 366 -19.89 6.23 -9.74
N GLY A 367 -19.69 7.18 -10.65
CA GLY A 367 -19.76 8.62 -10.37
C GLY A 367 -18.44 9.28 -9.97
N TYR A 368 -17.32 8.56 -9.81
CA TYR A 368 -16.03 9.13 -9.42
C TYR A 368 -15.41 9.98 -10.52
N LEU A 369 -14.72 11.07 -10.12
CA LEU A 369 -14.07 12.00 -11.05
C LEU A 369 -12.66 11.53 -11.41
N TYR A 370 -12.33 11.52 -12.69
CA TYR A 370 -11.00 11.14 -13.14
C TYR A 370 -10.52 11.96 -14.33
N ILE A 371 -9.19 12.07 -14.47
CA ILE A 371 -8.55 12.70 -15.62
C ILE A 371 -8.55 11.71 -16.79
N GLY A 372 -9.29 12.06 -17.83
CA GLY A 372 -9.27 11.30 -19.08
C GLY A 372 -8.00 11.60 -19.90
N THR A 373 -7.53 12.85 -19.90
CA THR A 373 -6.30 13.26 -20.58
C THR A 373 -5.87 14.66 -20.17
N LEU A 374 -4.56 14.93 -20.28
CA LEU A 374 -3.94 16.25 -20.18
C LEU A 374 -3.07 16.44 -21.44
N PHE A 375 -3.15 17.60 -22.09
CA PHE A 375 -2.37 17.90 -23.28
C PHE A 375 -2.23 19.40 -23.54
N VAL A 376 -1.22 19.76 -24.36
CA VAL A 376 -1.06 21.11 -24.88
C VAL A 376 -2.06 21.36 -25.99
N SER A 377 -2.66 22.53 -26.01
CA SER A 377 -3.74 22.88 -26.91
C SER A 377 -3.48 24.24 -27.60
N SER A 378 -4.39 24.68 -28.44
CA SER A 378 -4.27 25.98 -29.15
C SER A 378 -5.36 26.95 -28.74
N ALA A 379 -5.03 28.24 -28.76
CA ALA A 379 -5.99 29.32 -28.50
C ALA A 379 -7.17 29.30 -29.50
N ASN A 380 -6.93 28.91 -30.74
CA ASN A 380 -7.98 28.82 -31.75
C ASN A 380 -8.99 27.73 -31.40
N LEU A 381 -8.54 26.60 -30.86
CA LEU A 381 -9.41 25.54 -30.43
C LEU A 381 -10.23 25.95 -29.20
N LEU A 382 -9.63 26.67 -28.25
CA LEU A 382 -10.34 27.24 -27.09
C LEU A 382 -11.44 28.22 -27.57
N LYS A 383 -11.10 29.16 -28.45
CA LYS A 383 -12.08 30.12 -29.01
C LYS A 383 -13.24 29.41 -29.72
N SER A 384 -12.96 28.37 -30.52
CA SER A 384 -13.97 27.57 -31.21
C SER A 384 -14.87 26.84 -30.21
N HIS A 385 -14.31 26.29 -29.12
CA HIS A 385 -15.12 25.61 -28.12
C HIS A 385 -15.97 26.60 -27.30
N LEU A 386 -15.42 27.74 -26.93
CA LEU A 386 -16.18 28.79 -26.23
C LEU A 386 -17.35 29.30 -27.09
N ALA A 387 -17.12 29.51 -28.38
CA ALA A 387 -18.20 29.93 -29.32
C ALA A 387 -19.32 28.88 -29.47
N LYS A 388 -18.97 27.59 -29.37
CA LYS A 388 -19.93 26.49 -29.57
C LYS A 388 -20.68 26.09 -28.28
N TYR A 389 -19.99 26.05 -27.16
CA TYR A 389 -20.53 25.46 -25.92
C TYR A 389 -20.68 26.47 -24.78
N GLY A 390 -20.10 27.65 -24.89
CA GLY A 390 -20.02 28.63 -23.79
C GLY A 390 -19.02 28.25 -22.69
N GLU A 391 -18.83 29.13 -21.77
CA GLU A 391 -18.07 28.85 -20.54
C GLU A 391 -18.98 28.19 -19.49
N TRP A 392 -18.48 27.12 -18.87
CA TRP A 392 -19.22 26.39 -17.86
C TRP A 392 -18.97 26.96 -16.48
N GLY A 393 -20.00 27.47 -15.82
CA GLY A 393 -19.93 27.97 -14.46
C GLY A 393 -19.91 29.48 -14.31
N GLY A 394 -20.14 30.22 -15.37
CA GLY A 394 -20.48 31.65 -15.32
C GLY A 394 -21.96 31.82 -15.08
N GLU A 395 -22.41 31.61 -13.82
CA GLU A 395 -23.58 32.23 -13.12
C GLU A 395 -23.49 31.86 -11.67
#